data_692fb46f672bca3daf698f799ba75455
#
_entry.id   692fb46f672bca3daf698f799ba75455
#
_cell.length_a   1.000
_cell.length_b   1.000
_cell.length_c   1.000
_cell.angle_alpha   90.00
_cell.angle_beta   90.00
_cell.angle_gamma   90.00
#
_symmetry.space_group_name_H-M   'P 1'
#
loop_
_entity.id
_entity.type
_entity.pdbx_description
1 polymer ?
#
loop_
_entity_poly.entity_id
_entity_poly.type
_entity_poly.pdbx_seq_one_letter_code
_entity_poly.pdbx_strand_id
1 'polypeptide(L)'
;SVQSKDKADALRIALSDFNCKIVYGMDGLIAVATYEPAELVVTAIVGMIGIRPTIEAIKAGKDIALANKETLVTAGHLIMKLAEEYHVRILPVDSEHSAIFQCLHGERENKIAKLLITASGGPFLGKTRDELKDVTVEDALKHPNWSMGRKITIDSATLVNKGLEVIEARWLFDVMPEDIEVVVQPQSIIHSMVEFEDGAIKAQLGTADMRLPIQYALYYPERRYLAGDRLDFSKIAGIITSKPDRETFKGLDFAYQAIKTGGSMPVSYTHLTLPT
;
A
#
# COMPACT_ATOMS: atom_id res chain seq x y z
N SER A 1 22.07 5.02 -2.50
CA SER A 1 21.92 5.49 -3.89
C SER A 1 21.36 6.91 -3.93
N VAL A 2 21.74 7.67 -4.93
CA VAL A 2 21.23 9.01 -5.23
C VAL A 2 20.79 9.13 -6.68
N GLN A 3 20.06 10.21 -7.01
CA GLN A 3 19.38 10.33 -8.31
C GLN A 3 20.33 10.48 -9.51
N SER A 4 21.41 11.26 -9.36
CA SER A 4 22.31 11.61 -10.48
C SER A 4 23.77 11.49 -10.11
N LYS A 5 24.62 11.45 -11.14
CA LYS A 5 26.07 11.40 -10.98
C LYS A 5 26.58 12.61 -10.19
N ASP A 6 26.12 13.81 -10.50
CA ASP A 6 26.57 15.05 -9.83
C ASP A 6 26.26 15.02 -8.33
N LYS A 7 25.05 14.52 -7.96
CA LYS A 7 24.70 14.32 -6.56
C LYS A 7 25.56 13.25 -5.88
N ALA A 8 25.94 12.21 -6.62
CA ALA A 8 26.83 11.17 -6.11
C ALA A 8 28.24 11.73 -5.87
N ASP A 9 28.75 12.54 -6.80
CA ASP A 9 30.09 13.15 -6.68
C ASP A 9 30.12 14.17 -5.51
N ALA A 10 29.08 14.99 -5.37
CA ALA A 10 28.96 15.90 -4.22
C ALA A 10 28.90 15.13 -2.88
N LEU A 11 28.16 14.00 -2.83
CA LEU A 11 28.04 13.20 -1.63
C LEU A 11 29.36 12.46 -1.30
N ARG A 12 30.14 12.04 -2.30
CA ARG A 12 31.47 11.43 -2.09
C ARG A 12 32.43 12.42 -1.43
N ILE A 13 32.35 13.69 -1.82
CA ILE A 13 33.16 14.75 -1.20
C ILE A 13 32.70 14.96 0.26
N ALA A 14 31.40 15.08 0.47
CA ALA A 14 30.85 15.32 1.81
C ALA A 14 31.07 14.16 2.80
N LEU A 15 31.20 12.92 2.29
CA LEU A 15 31.40 11.71 3.08
C LEU A 15 32.81 11.11 2.89
N SER A 16 33.81 11.93 2.56
CA SER A 16 35.19 11.48 2.31
C SER A 16 35.80 10.72 3.49
N ASP A 17 35.39 11.07 4.72
CA ASP A 17 35.87 10.44 5.95
C ASP A 17 35.17 9.13 6.31
N PHE A 18 34.15 8.74 5.51
CA PHE A 18 33.38 7.51 5.72
C PHE A 18 33.65 6.50 4.63
N ASN A 19 33.90 5.24 5.02
CA ASN A 19 33.98 4.13 4.06
C ASN A 19 32.57 3.73 3.59
N CYS A 20 32.02 4.49 2.64
CA CYS A 20 30.67 4.32 2.12
C CYS A 20 30.66 4.26 0.59
N LYS A 21 30.10 3.19 0.03
CA LYS A 21 29.90 3.07 -1.42
C LYS A 21 28.72 3.94 -1.86
N ILE A 22 28.97 4.92 -2.71
CA ILE A 22 27.95 5.83 -3.24
C ILE A 22 27.68 5.48 -4.69
N VAL A 23 26.43 5.15 -4.99
CA VAL A 23 25.92 4.76 -6.31
C VAL A 23 24.77 5.68 -6.72
N TYR A 24 24.42 5.74 -8.00
CA TYR A 24 23.39 6.65 -8.50
C TYR A 24 22.57 6.05 -9.64
N GLY A 25 21.43 6.66 -9.92
CA GLY A 25 20.52 6.28 -11.00
C GLY A 25 19.90 4.90 -10.80
N MET A 26 19.37 4.34 -11.88
CA MET A 26 18.72 3.03 -11.86
C MET A 26 19.69 1.91 -11.48
N ASP A 27 20.89 1.91 -12.03
CA ASP A 27 21.91 0.90 -11.70
C ASP A 27 22.32 0.99 -10.23
N GLY A 28 22.33 2.21 -9.68
CA GLY A 28 22.54 2.44 -8.26
C GLY A 28 21.39 1.92 -7.38
N LEU A 29 20.14 2.03 -7.82
CA LEU A 29 18.98 1.46 -7.14
C LEU A 29 19.04 -0.06 -7.15
N ILE A 30 19.36 -0.66 -8.30
CA ILE A 30 19.52 -2.10 -8.44
C ILE A 30 20.66 -2.61 -7.55
N ALA A 31 21.81 -1.93 -7.56
CA ALA A 31 22.96 -2.32 -6.73
C ALA A 31 22.65 -2.30 -5.22
N VAL A 32 21.76 -1.39 -4.76
CA VAL A 32 21.27 -1.37 -3.36
C VAL A 32 20.26 -2.48 -3.12
N ALA A 33 19.32 -2.68 -4.04
CA ALA A 33 18.28 -3.69 -3.93
C ALA A 33 18.81 -5.14 -3.97
N THR A 34 19.95 -5.35 -4.64
CA THR A 34 20.61 -6.66 -4.75
C THR A 34 21.83 -6.80 -3.84
N TYR A 35 21.98 -5.91 -2.83
CA TYR A 35 23.11 -5.96 -1.91
C TYR A 35 23.16 -7.30 -1.18
N GLU A 36 24.25 -8.04 -1.36
CA GLU A 36 24.37 -9.45 -0.97
C GLU A 36 24.05 -9.71 0.51
N PRO A 37 24.56 -8.93 1.50
CA PRO A 37 24.30 -9.18 2.90
C PRO A 37 22.85 -8.86 3.36
N ALA A 38 22.04 -8.21 2.54
CA ALA A 38 20.63 -7.94 2.87
C ALA A 38 19.77 -9.15 2.55
N GLU A 39 18.91 -9.57 3.48
CA GLU A 39 17.93 -10.65 3.28
C GLU A 39 16.55 -10.10 2.88
N LEU A 40 16.25 -8.88 3.29
CA LEU A 40 14.98 -8.19 3.08
C LEU A 40 15.21 -6.82 2.46
N VAL A 41 14.42 -6.47 1.46
CA VAL A 41 14.44 -5.15 0.81
C VAL A 41 13.13 -4.43 1.05
N VAL A 42 13.20 -3.23 1.62
CA VAL A 42 12.03 -2.33 1.72
C VAL A 42 11.91 -1.52 0.43
N THR A 43 10.82 -1.72 -0.30
CA THR A 43 10.54 -1.00 -1.55
C THR A 43 9.53 0.11 -1.28
N ALA A 44 10.02 1.36 -1.12
CA ALA A 44 9.21 2.52 -0.75
C ALA A 44 9.37 3.71 -1.72
N ILE A 45 9.88 3.46 -2.92
CA ILE A 45 10.03 4.50 -3.95
C ILE A 45 8.68 4.70 -4.64
N VAL A 46 8.18 5.92 -4.64
CA VAL A 46 6.87 6.26 -5.22
C VAL A 46 6.87 6.08 -6.74
N GLY A 47 5.78 5.53 -7.27
CA GLY A 47 5.54 5.35 -8.69
C GLY A 47 6.25 4.13 -9.29
N MET A 48 6.25 4.04 -10.61
CA MET A 48 6.70 2.85 -11.37
C MET A 48 8.22 2.61 -11.34
N ILE A 49 9.01 3.60 -10.91
CA ILE A 49 10.47 3.49 -10.87
C ILE A 49 10.96 2.38 -9.93
N GLY A 50 10.16 2.01 -8.94
CA GLY A 50 10.44 0.93 -8.00
C GLY A 50 10.32 -0.49 -8.58
N ILE A 51 9.65 -0.67 -9.74
CA ILE A 51 9.36 -2.00 -10.30
C ILE A 51 10.66 -2.75 -10.65
N ARG A 52 11.56 -2.12 -11.38
CA ARG A 52 12.80 -2.77 -11.84
C ARG A 52 13.72 -3.17 -10.69
N PRO A 53 14.02 -2.31 -9.69
CA PRO A 53 14.78 -2.71 -8.52
C PRO A 53 14.10 -3.84 -7.72
N THR A 54 12.77 -3.86 -7.63
CA THR A 54 12.02 -4.94 -6.97
C THR A 54 12.19 -6.27 -7.70
N ILE A 55 12.08 -6.29 -9.04
CA ILE A 55 12.32 -7.49 -9.85
C ILE A 55 13.74 -8.04 -9.62
N GLU A 56 14.74 -7.18 -9.66
CA GLU A 56 16.13 -7.61 -9.47
C GLU A 56 16.40 -8.07 -8.02
N ALA A 57 15.75 -7.48 -7.01
CA ALA A 57 15.79 -7.95 -5.63
C ALA A 57 15.20 -9.36 -5.49
N ILE A 58 14.03 -9.61 -6.11
CA ILE A 58 13.38 -10.94 -6.12
C ILE A 58 14.29 -11.97 -6.76
N LYS A 59 14.87 -11.68 -7.94
CA LYS A 59 15.82 -12.57 -8.62
C LYS A 59 17.09 -12.84 -7.81
N ALA A 60 17.48 -11.90 -6.95
CA ALA A 60 18.58 -12.07 -6.00
C ALA A 60 18.16 -12.80 -4.71
N GLY A 61 16.97 -13.39 -4.64
CA GLY A 61 16.47 -14.16 -3.51
C GLY A 61 16.14 -13.32 -2.27
N LYS A 62 15.80 -12.03 -2.44
CA LYS A 62 15.49 -11.14 -1.32
C LYS A 62 14.01 -11.11 -1.08
N ASP A 63 13.58 -11.24 0.18
CA ASP A 63 12.22 -10.94 0.59
C ASP A 63 11.92 -9.45 0.38
N ILE A 64 10.67 -9.11 0.10
CA ILE A 64 10.26 -7.74 -0.19
C ILE A 64 9.26 -7.25 0.85
N ALA A 65 9.63 -6.21 1.61
CA ALA A 65 8.67 -5.42 2.38
C ALA A 65 8.11 -4.33 1.45
N LEU A 66 6.91 -4.56 0.92
CA LEU A 66 6.34 -3.78 -0.17
C LEU A 66 5.52 -2.61 0.38
N ALA A 67 6.04 -1.39 0.25
CA ALA A 67 5.33 -0.15 0.52
C ALA A 67 4.89 0.59 -0.76
N ASN A 68 5.50 0.25 -1.90
CA ASN A 68 5.16 0.82 -3.21
C ASN A 68 4.05 0.01 -3.86
N LYS A 69 2.81 0.43 -3.66
CA LYS A 69 1.63 -0.25 -4.23
C LYS A 69 1.58 -0.22 -5.76
N GLU A 70 2.15 0.82 -6.39
CA GLU A 70 2.19 0.95 -7.84
C GLU A 70 2.96 -0.21 -8.51
N THR A 71 3.86 -0.85 -7.80
CA THR A 71 4.57 -2.05 -8.26
C THR A 71 3.60 -3.19 -8.58
N LEU A 72 2.66 -3.51 -7.69
CA LEU A 72 1.65 -4.55 -7.94
C LEU A 72 0.52 -4.06 -8.83
N VAL A 73 0.11 -2.81 -8.71
CA VAL A 73 -0.91 -2.23 -9.59
C VAL A 73 -0.50 -2.34 -11.06
N THR A 74 0.76 -2.04 -11.36
CA THR A 74 1.28 -2.00 -12.73
C THR A 74 1.76 -3.37 -13.22
N ALA A 75 2.44 -4.12 -12.37
CA ALA A 75 3.18 -5.33 -12.75
C ALA A 75 2.89 -6.53 -11.84
N GLY A 76 1.73 -6.56 -11.16
CA GLY A 76 1.42 -7.59 -10.17
C GLY A 76 1.51 -9.01 -10.71
N HIS A 77 1.00 -9.25 -11.92
CA HIS A 77 1.10 -10.56 -12.60
C HIS A 77 2.56 -11.03 -12.80
N LEU A 78 3.49 -10.11 -12.99
CA LEU A 78 4.91 -10.41 -13.16
C LEU A 78 5.60 -10.58 -11.79
N ILE A 79 5.34 -9.66 -10.87
CA ILE A 79 5.98 -9.65 -9.55
C ILE A 79 5.60 -10.90 -8.74
N MET A 80 4.30 -11.25 -8.69
CA MET A 80 3.85 -12.42 -7.92
C MET A 80 4.36 -13.73 -8.52
N LYS A 81 4.39 -13.83 -9.86
CA LYS A 81 4.98 -14.99 -10.54
C LYS A 81 6.48 -15.14 -10.24
N LEU A 82 7.23 -14.05 -10.28
CA LEU A 82 8.66 -14.08 -9.93
C LEU A 82 8.87 -14.42 -8.45
N ALA A 83 8.05 -13.87 -7.55
CA ALA A 83 8.14 -14.18 -6.13
C ALA A 83 7.94 -15.68 -5.86
N GLU A 84 6.98 -16.32 -6.54
CA GLU A 84 6.78 -17.77 -6.49
C GLU A 84 7.97 -18.55 -7.06
N GLU A 85 8.45 -18.16 -8.26
CA GLU A 85 9.59 -18.81 -8.95
C GLU A 85 10.88 -18.78 -8.13
N TYR A 86 11.16 -17.64 -7.48
CA TYR A 86 12.37 -17.45 -6.66
C TYR A 86 12.16 -17.76 -5.18
N HIS A 87 10.96 -18.22 -4.78
CA HIS A 87 10.60 -18.58 -3.40
C HIS A 87 10.84 -17.46 -2.39
N VAL A 88 10.56 -16.20 -2.77
CA VAL A 88 10.67 -15.03 -1.91
C VAL A 88 9.30 -14.56 -1.45
N ARG A 89 9.25 -13.94 -0.28
CA ARG A 89 8.01 -13.43 0.30
C ARG A 89 7.79 -11.98 -0.10
N ILE A 90 6.54 -11.65 -0.44
CA ILE A 90 6.08 -10.27 -0.55
C ILE A 90 5.31 -9.94 0.73
N LEU A 91 5.87 -9.08 1.56
CA LEU A 91 5.35 -8.69 2.86
C LEU A 91 4.73 -7.29 2.75
N PRO A 92 3.41 -7.13 2.90
CA PRO A 92 2.77 -5.85 2.70
C PRO A 92 3.08 -4.86 3.83
N VAL A 93 3.38 -3.63 3.44
CA VAL A 93 3.60 -2.48 4.34
C VAL A 93 2.41 -1.54 4.33
N ASP A 94 1.65 -1.46 3.23
CA ASP A 94 0.39 -0.71 3.21
C ASP A 94 -0.54 -1.19 4.34
N SER A 95 -1.16 -0.26 5.06
CA SER A 95 -1.87 -0.57 6.32
C SER A 95 -3.02 -1.54 6.12
N GLU A 96 -3.78 -1.41 5.06
CA GLU A 96 -4.92 -2.26 4.74
C GLU A 96 -4.47 -3.67 4.35
N HIS A 97 -3.45 -3.77 3.49
CA HIS A 97 -2.90 -5.06 3.06
C HIS A 97 -2.17 -5.77 4.20
N SER A 98 -1.43 -5.02 5.03
CA SER A 98 -0.84 -5.56 6.25
C SER A 98 -1.90 -6.12 7.20
N ALA A 99 -3.04 -5.43 7.33
CA ALA A 99 -4.16 -5.89 8.16
C ALA A 99 -4.74 -7.21 7.65
N ILE A 100 -5.00 -7.32 6.34
CA ILE A 100 -5.45 -8.56 5.70
C ILE A 100 -4.42 -9.68 5.91
N PHE A 101 -3.15 -9.40 5.65
CA PHE A 101 -2.05 -10.35 5.83
C PHE A 101 -1.97 -10.85 7.28
N GLN A 102 -2.17 -9.97 8.27
CA GLN A 102 -2.24 -10.34 9.68
C GLN A 102 -3.46 -11.21 10.01
N CYS A 103 -4.62 -10.95 9.40
CA CYS A 103 -5.82 -11.77 9.56
C CYS A 103 -5.65 -13.18 8.97
N LEU A 104 -4.88 -13.30 7.88
CA LEU A 104 -4.59 -14.57 7.21
C LEU A 104 -3.48 -15.39 7.89
N HIS A 105 -2.78 -14.81 8.88
CA HIS A 105 -1.73 -15.53 9.58
C HIS A 105 -2.35 -16.71 10.37
N GLY A 106 -1.91 -17.92 10.04
CA GLY A 106 -2.44 -19.16 10.61
C GLY A 106 -3.66 -19.74 9.88
N GLU A 107 -4.17 -19.07 8.83
CA GLU A 107 -5.39 -19.46 8.11
C GLU A 107 -5.12 -20.08 6.73
N ARG A 108 -3.97 -20.74 6.55
CA ARG A 108 -3.51 -21.24 5.24
C ARG A 108 -4.47 -22.21 4.56
N GLU A 109 -5.22 -23.00 5.36
CA GLU A 109 -6.16 -24.02 4.88
C GLU A 109 -7.58 -23.45 4.67
N ASN A 110 -7.83 -22.23 5.13
CA ASN A 110 -9.15 -21.62 5.12
C ASN A 110 -9.34 -20.71 3.90
N LYS A 111 -10.43 -20.93 3.19
CA LYS A 111 -10.73 -20.16 1.99
C LYS A 111 -11.31 -18.81 2.32
N ILE A 112 -10.80 -17.81 1.62
CA ILE A 112 -11.30 -16.45 1.66
C ILE A 112 -12.61 -16.41 0.86
N ALA A 113 -13.70 -15.97 1.49
CA ALA A 113 -14.94 -15.64 0.80
C ALA A 113 -14.89 -14.21 0.29
N LYS A 114 -14.35 -13.27 1.11
CA LYS A 114 -14.28 -11.88 0.73
C LYS A 114 -13.17 -11.12 1.47
N LEU A 115 -12.54 -10.17 0.80
CA LEU A 115 -11.70 -9.15 1.41
C LEU A 115 -12.51 -7.86 1.63
N LEU A 116 -12.46 -7.33 2.84
CA LEU A 116 -13.14 -6.10 3.23
C LEU A 116 -12.08 -5.03 3.50
N ILE A 117 -11.76 -4.24 2.46
CA ILE A 117 -10.75 -3.19 2.53
C ILE A 117 -11.39 -1.93 3.11
N THR A 118 -10.88 -1.42 4.23
CA THR A 118 -11.43 -0.23 4.84
C THR A 118 -10.87 1.05 4.21
N ALA A 119 -11.67 2.10 4.23
CA ALA A 119 -11.32 3.45 3.79
C ALA A 119 -11.78 4.46 4.83
N SER A 120 -10.98 5.51 5.09
CA SER A 120 -11.43 6.62 5.93
C SER A 120 -12.57 7.42 5.29
N GLY A 121 -12.71 7.34 3.96
CA GLY A 121 -13.61 8.16 3.17
C GLY A 121 -12.99 9.50 2.73
N GLY A 122 -11.81 9.86 3.26
CA GLY A 122 -11.09 11.09 2.92
C GLY A 122 -11.75 12.38 3.46
N PRO A 123 -11.21 13.55 3.11
CA PRO A 123 -11.68 14.85 3.62
C PRO A 123 -13.06 15.25 3.08
N PHE A 124 -13.54 14.61 2.04
CA PHE A 124 -14.81 14.95 1.39
C PHE A 124 -15.95 13.96 1.69
N LEU A 125 -15.76 13.09 2.67
CA LEU A 125 -16.77 12.13 3.08
C LEU A 125 -18.10 12.85 3.40
N GLY A 126 -19.18 12.38 2.75
CA GLY A 126 -20.54 12.92 2.92
C GLY A 126 -20.85 14.16 2.07
N LYS A 127 -19.89 14.70 1.30
CA LYS A 127 -20.13 15.80 0.35
C LYS A 127 -20.77 15.29 -0.94
N THR A 128 -21.71 16.06 -1.44
CA THR A 128 -22.32 15.86 -2.76
C THR A 128 -21.43 16.39 -3.88
N ARG A 129 -21.70 15.99 -5.11
CA ARG A 129 -20.99 16.49 -6.29
C ARG A 129 -21.06 18.01 -6.45
N ASP A 130 -22.19 18.61 -6.08
CA ASP A 130 -22.36 20.07 -6.17
C ASP A 130 -21.47 20.78 -5.13
N GLU A 131 -21.36 20.26 -3.92
CA GLU A 131 -20.51 20.81 -2.88
C GLU A 131 -18.99 20.63 -3.18
N LEU A 132 -18.64 19.78 -4.13
CA LEU A 132 -17.26 19.58 -4.55
C LEU A 132 -16.81 20.53 -5.67
N LYS A 133 -17.71 21.35 -6.25
CA LYS A 133 -17.34 22.22 -7.39
C LYS A 133 -16.34 23.31 -7.02
N ASP A 134 -16.39 23.77 -5.78
CA ASP A 134 -15.59 24.89 -5.29
C ASP A 134 -14.47 24.47 -4.32
N VAL A 135 -14.22 23.15 -4.17
CA VAL A 135 -13.14 22.67 -3.29
C VAL A 135 -11.77 22.95 -3.91
N THR A 136 -10.81 23.28 -3.05
CA THR A 136 -9.47 23.60 -3.42
C THR A 136 -8.53 22.41 -3.21
N VAL A 137 -7.29 22.50 -3.73
CA VAL A 137 -6.23 21.53 -3.44
C VAL A 137 -5.93 21.49 -1.95
N GLU A 138 -5.94 22.65 -1.29
CA GLU A 138 -5.74 22.78 0.15
C GLU A 138 -6.80 22.03 0.95
N ASP A 139 -8.06 22.00 0.48
CA ASP A 139 -9.11 21.22 1.13
C ASP A 139 -8.92 19.72 0.94
N ALA A 140 -8.50 19.30 -0.25
CA ALA A 140 -8.18 17.91 -0.52
C ALA A 140 -6.98 17.39 0.29
N LEU A 141 -6.06 18.27 0.70
CA LEU A 141 -4.89 17.92 1.50
C LEU A 141 -5.17 17.80 3.01
N LYS A 142 -6.38 18.12 3.47
CA LYS A 142 -6.79 18.03 4.89
C LYS A 142 -7.34 16.65 5.23
N HIS A 143 -6.46 15.62 5.28
CA HIS A 143 -6.91 14.28 5.68
C HIS A 143 -7.26 14.23 7.18
N PRO A 144 -8.43 13.62 7.57
CA PRO A 144 -8.91 13.69 8.95
C PRO A 144 -8.07 12.90 9.97
N ASN A 145 -7.48 11.75 9.57
CA ASN A 145 -6.86 10.81 10.51
C ASN A 145 -5.36 10.59 10.27
N TRP A 146 -4.87 10.79 9.04
CA TRP A 146 -3.51 10.45 8.64
C TRP A 146 -2.73 11.68 8.19
N SER A 147 -1.47 11.76 8.61
CA SER A 147 -0.49 12.69 8.05
C SER A 147 0.29 11.97 6.95
N MET A 148 0.04 12.32 5.69
CA MET A 148 0.57 11.61 4.53
C MET A 148 1.21 12.58 3.52
N GLY A 149 1.92 12.04 2.54
CA GLY A 149 2.42 12.79 1.39
C GLY A 149 1.29 13.38 0.55
N ARG A 150 1.60 14.44 -0.22
CA ARG A 150 0.59 15.18 -1.03
C ARG A 150 -0.17 14.27 -2.00
N LYS A 151 0.54 13.41 -2.78
CA LYS A 151 -0.09 12.53 -3.77
C LYS A 151 -1.13 11.61 -3.13
N ILE A 152 -0.73 10.83 -2.14
CA ILE A 152 -1.63 9.86 -1.51
C ILE A 152 -2.81 10.52 -0.79
N THR A 153 -2.64 11.76 -0.30
CA THR A 153 -3.73 12.52 0.32
C THR A 153 -4.78 12.94 -0.72
N ILE A 154 -4.36 13.39 -1.91
CA ILE A 154 -5.26 13.66 -3.03
C ILE A 154 -5.95 12.37 -3.51
N ASP A 155 -5.20 11.27 -3.64
CA ASP A 155 -5.75 9.96 -4.02
C ASP A 155 -6.81 9.49 -3.00
N SER A 156 -6.58 9.75 -1.71
CA SER A 156 -7.56 9.45 -0.65
C SER A 156 -8.84 10.28 -0.78
N ALA A 157 -8.68 11.58 -1.09
CA ALA A 157 -9.81 12.51 -1.25
C ALA A 157 -10.76 12.11 -2.39
N THR A 158 -10.27 11.35 -3.37
CA THR A 158 -11.00 10.94 -4.58
C THR A 158 -11.34 9.44 -4.63
N LEU A 159 -10.99 8.68 -3.59
CA LEU A 159 -11.03 7.22 -3.53
C LEU A 159 -10.13 6.52 -4.58
N VAL A 160 -9.25 7.24 -5.27
CA VAL A 160 -8.25 6.66 -6.17
C VAL A 160 -7.25 5.80 -5.40
N ASN A 161 -6.81 6.26 -4.22
CA ASN A 161 -5.93 5.44 -3.36
C ASN A 161 -6.57 4.09 -3.06
N LYS A 162 -7.87 4.09 -2.71
CA LYS A 162 -8.59 2.85 -2.42
C LYS A 162 -8.73 1.95 -3.65
N GLY A 163 -8.87 2.54 -4.82
CA GLY A 163 -8.83 1.80 -6.07
C GLY A 163 -7.46 1.16 -6.37
N LEU A 164 -6.35 1.86 -6.11
CA LEU A 164 -5.00 1.28 -6.20
C LEU A 164 -4.86 0.08 -5.25
N GLU A 165 -5.39 0.19 -4.05
CA GLU A 165 -5.36 -0.86 -3.04
C GLU A 165 -6.22 -2.08 -3.42
N VAL A 166 -7.36 -1.90 -4.06
CA VAL A 166 -8.16 -3.01 -4.62
C VAL A 166 -7.36 -3.78 -5.67
N ILE A 167 -6.66 -3.07 -6.56
CA ILE A 167 -5.81 -3.71 -7.59
C ILE A 167 -4.63 -4.44 -6.94
N GLU A 168 -3.99 -3.84 -5.94
CA GLU A 168 -2.90 -4.48 -5.19
C GLU A 168 -3.36 -5.74 -4.46
N ALA A 169 -4.51 -5.69 -3.77
CA ALA A 169 -5.08 -6.83 -3.05
C ALA A 169 -5.40 -8.01 -3.97
N ARG A 170 -5.89 -7.74 -5.18
CA ARG A 170 -6.13 -8.76 -6.22
C ARG A 170 -4.88 -9.62 -6.46
N TRP A 171 -3.73 -8.96 -6.57
CA TRP A 171 -2.47 -9.66 -6.84
C TRP A 171 -1.88 -10.29 -5.58
N LEU A 172 -1.86 -9.56 -4.49
CA LEU A 172 -1.18 -9.97 -3.27
C LEU A 172 -1.83 -11.19 -2.59
N PHE A 173 -3.16 -11.28 -2.66
CA PHE A 173 -3.94 -12.34 -1.99
C PHE A 173 -4.61 -13.31 -2.97
N ASP A 174 -4.41 -13.14 -4.25
CA ASP A 174 -5.00 -13.95 -5.33
C ASP A 174 -6.53 -14.09 -5.22
N VAL A 175 -7.21 -13.00 -4.90
CA VAL A 175 -8.68 -12.91 -4.76
C VAL A 175 -9.27 -12.20 -5.96
N MET A 176 -10.41 -12.69 -6.47
CA MET A 176 -11.07 -12.06 -7.61
C MET A 176 -11.62 -10.66 -7.25
N PRO A 177 -11.64 -9.70 -8.18
CA PRO A 177 -12.09 -8.34 -7.89
C PRO A 177 -13.51 -8.24 -7.34
N GLU A 178 -14.41 -9.15 -7.72
CA GLU A 178 -15.79 -9.25 -7.23
C GLU A 178 -15.88 -9.67 -5.76
N ASP A 179 -14.84 -10.32 -5.24
CA ASP A 179 -14.73 -10.74 -3.85
C ASP A 179 -13.91 -9.73 -3.01
N ILE A 180 -13.61 -8.56 -3.57
CA ILE A 180 -12.98 -7.45 -2.86
C ILE A 180 -14.00 -6.33 -2.69
N GLU A 181 -14.40 -6.07 -1.45
CA GLU A 181 -15.36 -5.01 -1.11
C GLU A 181 -14.67 -3.87 -0.35
N VAL A 182 -15.04 -2.64 -0.66
CA VAL A 182 -14.57 -1.46 0.07
C VAL A 182 -15.63 -1.05 1.09
N VAL A 183 -15.19 -0.87 2.34
CA VAL A 183 -16.02 -0.43 3.47
C VAL A 183 -15.49 0.89 4.00
N VAL A 184 -16.31 1.92 4.05
CA VAL A 184 -15.91 3.20 4.67
C VAL A 184 -16.00 3.07 6.19
N GLN A 185 -14.88 3.32 6.87
CA GLN A 185 -14.72 3.31 8.32
C GLN A 185 -14.01 4.60 8.76
N PRO A 186 -14.76 5.69 8.99
CA PRO A 186 -14.19 7.03 9.16
C PRO A 186 -13.21 7.18 10.33
N GLN A 187 -13.38 6.38 11.35
CA GLN A 187 -12.54 6.43 12.56
C GLN A 187 -11.14 5.84 12.36
N SER A 188 -10.91 5.08 11.27
CA SER A 188 -9.65 4.40 10.96
C SER A 188 -9.14 3.50 12.12
N ILE A 189 -10.06 2.84 12.83
CA ILE A 189 -9.77 1.88 13.90
C ILE A 189 -9.59 0.48 13.33
N ILE A 190 -10.48 0.07 12.41
CA ILE A 190 -10.36 -1.18 11.65
C ILE A 190 -9.55 -0.87 10.39
N HIS A 191 -8.42 -1.55 10.25
CA HIS A 191 -7.52 -1.33 9.10
C HIS A 191 -7.81 -2.22 7.90
N SER A 192 -8.50 -3.32 8.05
CA SER A 192 -9.19 -4.18 7.06
C SER A 192 -9.61 -5.49 7.70
N MET A 193 -10.37 -6.29 6.95
CA MET A 193 -10.96 -7.54 7.43
C MET A 193 -10.93 -8.62 6.34
N VAL A 194 -11.03 -9.87 6.76
CA VAL A 194 -11.19 -11.03 5.89
C VAL A 194 -12.43 -11.79 6.34
N GLU A 195 -13.35 -12.04 5.43
CA GLU A 195 -14.48 -12.94 5.59
C GLU A 195 -14.13 -14.30 5.00
N PHE A 196 -14.34 -15.35 5.75
CA PHE A 196 -14.10 -16.74 5.35
C PHE A 196 -15.40 -17.42 4.87
N GLU A 197 -15.29 -18.59 4.20
CA GLU A 197 -16.45 -19.31 3.64
C GLU A 197 -17.48 -19.73 4.70
N ASP A 198 -17.10 -19.86 5.96
CA ASP A 198 -18.01 -20.14 7.07
C ASP A 198 -18.77 -18.91 7.60
N GLY A 199 -18.49 -17.72 7.03
CA GLY A 199 -19.06 -16.44 7.44
C GLY A 199 -18.34 -15.76 8.61
N ALA A 200 -17.26 -16.35 9.14
CA ALA A 200 -16.46 -15.71 10.17
C ALA A 200 -15.66 -14.52 9.58
N ILE A 201 -15.58 -13.42 10.34
CA ILE A 201 -14.80 -12.24 9.93
C ILE A 201 -13.66 -12.01 10.94
N LYS A 202 -12.43 -11.98 10.42
CA LYS A 202 -11.26 -11.53 11.18
C LYS A 202 -10.89 -10.12 10.79
N ALA A 203 -10.61 -9.28 11.77
CA ALA A 203 -10.24 -7.88 11.59
C ALA A 203 -8.96 -7.53 12.34
N GLN A 204 -8.12 -6.70 11.75
CA GLN A 204 -7.01 -6.09 12.46
C GLN A 204 -7.39 -4.68 12.85
N LEU A 205 -7.25 -4.38 14.15
CA LEU A 205 -7.56 -3.08 14.75
C LEU A 205 -6.26 -2.46 15.30
N GLY A 206 -6.18 -1.13 15.20
CA GLY A 206 -5.03 -0.38 15.72
C GLY A 206 -5.25 1.12 15.65
N THR A 207 -4.31 1.87 16.21
CA THR A 207 -4.21 3.31 15.96
C THR A 207 -3.71 3.58 14.55
N ALA A 208 -3.96 4.76 14.00
CA ALA A 208 -3.48 5.20 12.69
C ALA A 208 -1.96 5.49 12.74
N ASP A 209 -1.16 4.44 12.77
CA ASP A 209 0.30 4.51 12.91
C ASP A 209 1.00 3.52 11.97
N MET A 210 1.67 4.06 10.95
CA MET A 210 2.40 3.24 9.96
C MET A 210 3.56 2.44 10.53
N ARG A 211 4.05 2.78 11.72
CA ARG A 211 5.12 2.00 12.37
C ARG A 211 4.69 0.56 12.64
N LEU A 212 3.39 0.33 12.89
CA LEU A 212 2.87 -1.01 13.14
C LEU A 212 3.00 -1.94 11.91
N PRO A 213 2.43 -1.61 10.74
CA PRO A 213 2.59 -2.46 9.55
C PRO A 213 4.03 -2.54 9.05
N ILE A 214 4.81 -1.45 9.15
CA ILE A 214 6.24 -1.46 8.81
C ILE A 214 6.99 -2.45 9.70
N GLN A 215 6.81 -2.35 11.03
CA GLN A 215 7.47 -3.25 11.97
C GLN A 215 7.05 -4.71 11.74
N TYR A 216 5.76 -4.96 11.48
CA TYR A 216 5.29 -6.31 11.24
C TYR A 216 5.90 -6.93 9.97
N ALA A 217 6.04 -6.16 8.88
CA ALA A 217 6.71 -6.62 7.68
C ALA A 217 8.20 -6.92 7.91
N LEU A 218 8.88 -6.10 8.72
CA LEU A 218 10.32 -6.27 9.00
C LEU A 218 10.63 -7.44 9.94
N TYR A 219 9.73 -7.79 10.84
CA TYR A 219 9.96 -8.83 11.86
C TYR A 219 9.09 -10.08 11.65
N TYR A 220 8.31 -10.13 10.58
CA TYR A 220 7.42 -11.27 10.31
C TYR A 220 8.15 -12.61 10.45
N PRO A 221 7.56 -13.60 11.15
CA PRO A 221 6.20 -13.62 11.73
C PRO A 221 6.10 -13.08 13.16
N GLU A 222 7.14 -12.53 13.73
CA GLU A 222 7.20 -12.10 15.12
C GLU A 222 6.47 -10.76 15.35
N ARG A 223 5.83 -10.63 16.52
CA ARG A 223 5.36 -9.35 17.02
C ARG A 223 6.32 -8.84 18.09
N ARG A 224 6.81 -7.61 17.90
CA ARG A 224 7.72 -6.98 18.85
C ARG A 224 7.08 -5.76 19.51
N TYR A 225 7.62 -5.38 20.65
CA TYR A 225 7.17 -4.17 21.33
C TYR A 225 7.31 -2.94 20.41
N LEU A 226 6.24 -2.15 20.35
CA LEU A 226 6.21 -0.87 19.64
C LEU A 226 5.73 0.20 20.61
N ALA A 227 6.54 1.22 20.88
CA ALA A 227 6.14 2.35 21.71
C ALA A 227 5.13 3.23 20.97
N GLY A 228 4.14 3.75 21.69
CA GLY A 228 3.11 4.64 21.14
C GLY A 228 1.74 4.37 21.73
N ASP A 229 0.75 5.08 21.19
CA ASP A 229 -0.62 5.00 21.65
C ASP A 229 -1.22 3.62 21.38
N ARG A 230 -2.16 3.24 22.23
CA ARG A 230 -2.94 2.00 22.14
C ARG A 230 -4.41 2.35 21.99
N LEU A 231 -5.17 1.47 21.32
CA LEU A 231 -6.62 1.58 21.33
C LEU A 231 -7.12 1.37 22.77
N ASP A 232 -7.95 2.28 23.21
CA ASP A 232 -8.65 2.19 24.49
C ASP A 232 -10.14 1.95 24.18
N PHE A 233 -10.56 0.70 24.26
CA PHE A 233 -11.93 0.30 23.95
C PHE A 233 -12.97 0.95 24.88
N SER A 234 -12.58 1.41 26.08
CA SER A 234 -13.49 2.15 26.97
C SER A 234 -13.89 3.52 26.44
N LYS A 235 -13.08 4.07 25.50
CA LYS A 235 -13.32 5.38 24.87
C LYS A 235 -13.97 5.26 23.48
N ILE A 236 -14.13 4.05 22.94
CA ILE A 236 -14.75 3.81 21.65
C ILE A 236 -16.24 3.59 21.88
N ALA A 237 -17.05 4.64 21.64
CA ALA A 237 -18.51 4.58 21.83
C ALA A 237 -19.23 3.69 20.80
N GLY A 238 -18.58 3.41 19.65
CA GLY A 238 -19.09 2.55 18.58
C GLY A 238 -18.17 2.55 17.38
N ILE A 239 -18.28 1.52 16.54
CA ILE A 239 -17.58 1.41 15.26
C ILE A 239 -18.61 1.69 14.17
N ILE A 240 -18.36 2.70 13.36
CA ILE A 240 -19.27 3.12 12.28
C ILE A 240 -18.69 2.65 10.95
N THR A 241 -19.56 1.99 10.17
CA THR A 241 -19.22 1.56 8.81
C THR A 241 -20.31 2.01 7.83
N SER A 242 -19.93 2.28 6.59
CA SER A 242 -20.85 2.57 5.49
C SER A 242 -20.31 2.10 4.15
N LYS A 243 -21.15 2.08 3.14
CA LYS A 243 -20.70 1.85 1.76
C LYS A 243 -20.00 3.09 1.21
N PRO A 244 -19.01 2.93 0.31
CA PRO A 244 -18.41 4.06 -0.39
C PRO A 244 -19.43 4.71 -1.34
N ASP A 245 -19.42 6.02 -1.40
CA ASP A 245 -20.19 6.77 -2.40
C ASP A 245 -19.48 6.70 -3.76
N ARG A 246 -19.87 5.73 -4.56
CA ARG A 246 -19.33 5.51 -5.90
C ARG A 246 -19.96 6.41 -6.97
N GLU A 247 -21.02 7.11 -6.66
CA GLU A 247 -21.63 8.09 -7.59
C GLU A 247 -20.86 9.39 -7.60
N THR A 248 -20.51 9.89 -6.43
CA THR A 248 -19.70 11.10 -6.28
C THR A 248 -18.23 10.84 -6.59
N PHE A 249 -17.65 9.74 -6.09
CA PHE A 249 -16.22 9.41 -6.20
C PHE A 249 -15.98 8.26 -7.19
N LYS A 250 -15.81 8.60 -8.47
CA LYS A 250 -15.62 7.61 -9.55
C LYS A 250 -14.28 6.88 -9.55
N GLY A 251 -13.31 7.34 -8.77
CA GLY A 251 -11.98 6.76 -8.70
C GLY A 251 -12.01 5.26 -8.43
N LEU A 252 -12.85 4.82 -7.51
CA LEU A 252 -13.00 3.41 -7.18
C LEU A 252 -13.60 2.57 -8.34
N ASP A 253 -14.60 3.09 -9.05
CA ASP A 253 -15.19 2.41 -10.21
C ASP A 253 -14.19 2.18 -11.32
N PHE A 254 -13.34 3.18 -11.58
CA PHE A 254 -12.29 3.08 -12.59
C PHE A 254 -11.26 1.98 -12.25
N ALA A 255 -10.99 1.74 -10.97
CA ALA A 255 -10.10 0.65 -10.55
C ALA A 255 -10.68 -0.71 -10.91
N TYR A 256 -11.94 -0.96 -10.55
CA TYR A 256 -12.62 -2.22 -10.91
C TYR A 256 -12.69 -2.42 -12.43
N GLN A 257 -12.95 -1.35 -13.18
CA GLN A 257 -12.94 -1.40 -14.64
C GLN A 257 -11.53 -1.70 -15.18
N ALA A 258 -10.49 -1.08 -14.61
CA ALA A 258 -9.12 -1.31 -15.02
C ALA A 258 -8.68 -2.77 -14.80
N ILE A 259 -9.03 -3.37 -13.66
CA ILE A 259 -8.74 -4.78 -13.38
C ILE A 259 -9.48 -5.68 -14.38
N LYS A 260 -10.77 -5.43 -14.60
CA LYS A 260 -11.61 -6.24 -15.51
C LYS A 260 -11.13 -6.16 -16.95
N THR A 261 -10.69 -4.99 -17.41
CA THR A 261 -10.18 -4.79 -18.77
C THR A 261 -8.79 -5.38 -18.93
N GLY A 262 -7.96 -5.30 -17.87
CA GLY A 262 -6.59 -5.81 -17.91
C GLY A 262 -5.65 -5.02 -18.83
N GLY A 263 -4.59 -5.68 -19.30
CA GLY A 263 -3.58 -5.06 -20.18
C GLY A 263 -2.92 -3.84 -19.55
N SER A 264 -2.92 -2.70 -20.27
CA SER A 264 -2.32 -1.44 -19.78
C SER A 264 -3.26 -0.57 -18.93
N MET A 265 -4.51 -0.97 -18.72
CA MET A 265 -5.48 -0.15 -17.98
C MET A 265 -5.09 0.10 -16.52
N PRO A 266 -4.57 -0.88 -15.75
CA PRO A 266 -4.06 -0.62 -14.41
C PRO A 266 -2.89 0.38 -14.39
N VAL A 267 -2.01 0.37 -15.41
CA VAL A 267 -0.95 1.38 -15.59
C VAL A 267 -1.55 2.76 -15.79
N SER A 268 -2.55 2.89 -16.65
CA SER A 268 -3.26 4.16 -16.88
C SER A 268 -3.94 4.66 -15.61
N TYR A 269 -4.54 3.75 -14.84
CA TYR A 269 -5.14 4.08 -13.54
C TYR A 269 -4.12 4.68 -12.56
N THR A 270 -2.90 4.15 -12.51
CA THR A 270 -1.82 4.67 -11.67
C THR A 270 -1.49 6.14 -11.96
N HIS A 271 -1.81 6.63 -13.16
CA HIS A 271 -1.54 8.00 -13.60
C HIS A 271 -2.75 8.93 -13.55
N LEU A 272 -3.87 8.54 -12.94
CA LEU A 272 -5.07 9.39 -12.84
C LEU A 272 -4.83 10.70 -12.09
N THR A 273 -3.94 10.70 -11.12
CA THR A 273 -3.60 11.86 -10.29
C THR A 273 -2.18 12.37 -10.54
N LEU A 274 -1.53 11.94 -11.61
CA LEU A 274 -0.20 12.37 -12.02
C LEU A 274 -0.26 13.25 -13.27
N PRO A 275 0.72 14.12 -13.47
CA PRO A 275 1.62 14.70 -12.46
C PRO A 275 0.96 15.90 -11.84
N THR A 276 0.99 15.99 -10.59
CA THR A 276 0.57 17.19 -9.87
C THR A 276 1.79 17.89 -9.30
#